data_70bc069456acd09b70da3a3b142f20b2
#
_entry.id   70bc069456acd09b70da3a3b142f20b2
#
_cell.length_a   1.000
_cell.length_b   1.000
_cell.length_c   1.000
_cell.angle_alpha   90.00
_cell.angle_beta   90.00
_cell.angle_gamma   90.00
#
_symmetry.space_group_name_H-M   'P 1'
#
loop_
_entity.id
_entity.type
_entity.pdbx_description
1 polymer ?
#
loop_
_entity_poly.entity_id
_entity_poly.type
_entity_poly.pdbx_seq_one_letter_code
_entity_poly.pdbx_strand_id
1 'polypeptide(L)'
;TGGLWGLDKKAFTMGRIDIRAKFDSAQGFWPALWLLPQDGDAPNSGYGELDIVEHLNFDPYVHMTLHSEYTNLVDKVNTPNAVQAPFNEGEFNIYGVEVHEDKVVYLVNNKEVYSYPRLYPEIPGQFPFYGQKQFYVILSAQLGGQWVGSVTAAHLPAGLYVDWVKCYDAIENE
;
A
#
# COMPACT_ATOMS: atom_id res chain seq x y z
N THR A 1 -19.64 2.36 -0.64
CA THR A 1 -18.26 2.32 -0.15
C THR A 1 -18.20 1.55 1.15
N GLY A 2 -17.12 0.81 1.37
CA GLY A 2 -16.85 0.07 2.60
C GLY A 2 -15.37 0.11 2.95
N GLY A 3 -15.06 -0.06 4.23
CA GLY A 3 -13.66 -0.12 4.67
C GLY A 3 -13.53 -0.76 6.04
N LEU A 4 -12.39 -1.40 6.26
CA LEU A 4 -11.93 -1.91 7.54
C LEU A 4 -10.57 -1.28 7.84
N TRP A 5 -10.33 -0.89 9.07
CA TRP A 5 -9.04 -0.37 9.49
C TRP A 5 -8.60 -0.94 10.83
N GLY A 6 -7.29 -1.12 10.96
CA GLY A 6 -6.67 -1.74 12.14
C GLY A 6 -6.13 -0.78 13.17
N LEU A 7 -6.46 0.53 13.10
CA LEU A 7 -6.02 1.55 14.06
C LEU A 7 -6.33 1.09 15.49
N ASP A 8 -5.35 1.14 16.38
CA ASP A 8 -5.43 0.70 17.78
C ASP A 8 -5.85 -0.78 17.98
N LYS A 9 -5.77 -1.60 16.91
CA LYS A 9 -6.09 -3.04 16.99
C LYS A 9 -4.87 -3.91 16.78
N LYS A 10 -4.16 -3.74 15.68
CA LYS A 10 -2.95 -4.46 15.35
C LYS A 10 -1.96 -3.53 14.68
N ALA A 11 -0.82 -3.37 15.32
CA ALA A 11 0.31 -2.65 14.75
C ALA A 11 1.26 -3.62 14.03
N PHE A 12 1.93 -3.11 13.02
CA PHE A 12 2.99 -3.74 12.28
C PHE A 12 4.21 -2.79 12.26
N THR A 13 5.38 -3.34 12.40
CA THR A 13 6.66 -2.63 12.28
C THR A 13 7.41 -3.10 11.04
N MET A 14 8.74 -3.24 11.12
CA MET A 14 9.52 -3.90 10.06
C MET A 14 9.14 -5.38 9.94
N GLY A 15 9.34 -5.95 8.77
CA GLY A 15 8.98 -7.30 8.41
C GLY A 15 8.15 -7.35 7.14
N ARG A 16 7.24 -8.32 7.03
CA ARG A 16 6.42 -8.50 5.82
C ARG A 16 4.93 -8.56 6.15
N ILE A 17 4.12 -7.90 5.34
CA ILE A 17 2.68 -8.09 5.28
C ILE A 17 2.32 -8.66 3.92
N ASP A 18 1.55 -9.75 3.93
CA ASP A 18 0.90 -10.32 2.76
C ASP A 18 -0.62 -10.24 2.91
N ILE A 19 -1.30 -9.81 1.87
CA ILE A 19 -2.76 -9.77 1.80
C ILE A 19 -3.21 -10.58 0.58
N ARG A 20 -3.97 -11.65 0.80
CA ARG A 20 -4.58 -12.39 -0.29
C ARG A 20 -5.95 -11.83 -0.57
N ALA A 21 -6.09 -11.20 -1.74
CA ALA A 21 -7.30 -10.49 -2.12
C ALA A 21 -7.63 -10.63 -3.61
N LYS A 22 -8.91 -10.41 -3.90
CA LYS A 22 -9.48 -10.27 -5.23
C LYS A 22 -10.39 -9.05 -5.23
N PHE A 23 -10.49 -8.37 -6.36
CA PHE A 23 -11.43 -7.27 -6.56
C PHE A 23 -12.08 -7.35 -7.93
N ASP A 24 -13.29 -6.82 -8.01
CA ASP A 24 -14.00 -6.67 -9.27
C ASP A 24 -13.48 -5.42 -10.00
N SER A 25 -13.69 -5.38 -11.32
CA SER A 25 -13.44 -4.20 -12.15
C SER A 25 -14.75 -3.50 -12.45
N ALA A 26 -14.84 -2.19 -12.15
CA ALA A 26 -16.02 -1.40 -12.43
C ALA A 26 -15.68 0.08 -12.59
N GLN A 27 -16.39 0.80 -13.46
CA GLN A 27 -16.19 2.22 -13.66
C GLN A 27 -16.47 3.01 -12.38
N GLY A 28 -15.48 3.77 -11.92
CA GLY A 28 -15.53 4.56 -10.68
C GLY A 28 -15.24 3.73 -9.44
N PHE A 29 -14.80 2.47 -9.54
CA PHE A 29 -14.43 1.64 -8.41
C PHE A 29 -12.92 1.71 -8.14
N TRP A 30 -12.58 1.85 -6.85
CA TRP A 30 -11.21 2.01 -6.36
C TRP A 30 -11.01 1.19 -5.08
N PRO A 31 -10.71 -0.10 -5.20
CA PRO A 31 -10.27 -0.92 -4.08
C PRO A 31 -8.80 -0.64 -3.75
N ALA A 32 -8.47 -0.59 -2.46
CA ALA A 32 -7.13 -0.37 -1.96
C ALA A 32 -6.82 -1.20 -0.70
N LEU A 33 -5.58 -1.67 -0.60
CA LEU A 33 -4.99 -2.34 0.55
C LEU A 33 -3.73 -1.54 0.92
N TRP A 34 -3.72 -0.89 2.06
CA TRP A 34 -2.71 0.12 2.38
C TRP A 34 -2.41 0.24 3.87
N LEU A 35 -1.35 0.93 4.20
CA LEU A 35 -0.87 1.12 5.57
C LEU A 35 -0.71 2.59 5.90
N LEU A 36 -1.16 2.99 7.09
CA LEU A 36 -0.89 4.29 7.68
C LEU A 36 -0.18 4.16 9.03
N PRO A 37 0.55 5.21 9.46
CA PRO A 37 1.17 5.24 10.78
C PRO A 37 0.14 5.22 11.90
N GLN A 38 0.42 4.47 12.97
CA GLN A 38 -0.39 4.43 14.18
C GLN A 38 -0.43 5.77 14.93
N ASP A 39 0.66 6.51 14.87
CA ASP A 39 0.82 7.82 15.53
C ASP A 39 0.33 8.99 14.68
N GLY A 40 -0.25 8.69 13.51
CA GLY A 40 -0.72 9.71 12.57
C GLY A 40 0.40 10.61 12.09
N ASP A 41 0.07 11.90 11.90
CA ASP A 41 1.01 12.95 11.49
C ASP A 41 1.64 13.66 12.70
N ALA A 42 1.96 12.94 13.77
CA ALA A 42 2.57 13.53 14.93
C ALA A 42 3.88 14.27 14.56
N PRO A 43 4.13 15.47 15.13
CA PRO A 43 5.35 16.22 14.83
C PRO A 43 6.60 15.36 15.03
N ASN A 44 7.49 15.34 14.06
CA ASN A 44 8.72 14.54 14.01
C ASN A 44 8.55 13.02 13.84
N SER A 45 7.33 12.50 13.70
CA SER A 45 7.12 11.08 13.37
C SER A 45 7.42 10.77 11.90
N GLY A 46 7.33 11.79 11.04
CA GLY A 46 7.43 11.69 9.59
C GLY A 46 6.18 11.04 8.99
N TYR A 47 5.55 11.71 8.04
CA TYR A 47 4.46 11.10 7.27
C TYR A 47 4.96 9.93 6.44
N GLY A 48 4.24 8.81 6.49
CA GLY A 48 4.54 7.64 5.70
C GLY A 48 3.26 6.84 5.41
N GLU A 49 3.04 6.52 4.14
CA GLU A 49 1.92 5.70 3.66
C GLU A 49 2.45 4.66 2.68
N LEU A 50 1.99 3.44 2.82
CA LEU A 50 2.36 2.35 1.93
C LEU A 50 1.09 1.78 1.30
N ASP A 51 0.87 2.11 0.03
CA ASP A 51 -0.21 1.54 -0.76
C ASP A 51 0.28 0.21 -1.33
N ILE A 52 -0.06 -0.89 -0.64
CA ILE A 52 0.35 -2.24 -1.04
C ILE A 52 -0.25 -2.57 -2.40
N VAL A 53 -1.50 -2.18 -2.62
CA VAL A 53 -2.15 -2.25 -3.93
C VAL A 53 -3.33 -1.29 -4.01
N GLU A 54 -3.48 -0.64 -5.16
CA GLU A 54 -4.65 0.09 -5.58
C GLU A 54 -5.03 -0.35 -6.99
N HIS A 55 -6.32 -0.55 -7.25
CA HIS A 55 -6.82 -0.85 -8.58
C HIS A 55 -7.86 0.20 -9.01
N LEU A 56 -7.80 0.61 -10.27
CA LEU A 56 -8.63 1.68 -10.80
C LEU A 56 -9.46 1.17 -11.97
N ASN A 57 -10.77 1.24 -11.83
CA ASN A 57 -11.72 0.94 -12.92
C ASN A 57 -11.51 -0.46 -13.55
N PHE A 58 -10.94 -0.50 -14.75
CA PHE A 58 -10.67 -1.68 -15.57
C PHE A 58 -9.19 -1.78 -15.96
N ASP A 59 -8.29 -1.14 -15.19
CA ASP A 59 -6.87 -1.16 -15.51
C ASP A 59 -6.34 -2.60 -15.49
N PRO A 60 -5.54 -3.02 -16.49
CA PRO A 60 -4.96 -4.37 -16.55
C PRO A 60 -3.74 -4.52 -15.62
N TYR A 61 -3.52 -3.58 -14.72
CA TYR A 61 -2.44 -3.53 -13.74
C TYR A 61 -2.94 -2.95 -12.44
N VAL A 62 -2.16 -3.13 -11.40
CA VAL A 62 -2.34 -2.50 -10.10
C VAL A 62 -1.28 -1.44 -9.88
N HIS A 63 -1.60 -0.43 -9.09
CA HIS A 63 -0.65 0.56 -8.59
C HIS A 63 -0.15 0.14 -7.22
N MET A 64 1.14 0.36 -6.98
CA MET A 64 1.79 0.22 -5.68
C MET A 64 2.58 1.49 -5.44
N THR A 65 2.31 2.18 -4.36
CA THR A 65 2.83 3.53 -4.13
C THR A 65 3.35 3.67 -2.70
N LEU A 66 4.40 4.45 -2.55
CA LEU A 66 4.94 4.86 -1.26
C LEU A 66 4.85 6.38 -1.18
N HIS A 67 4.23 6.86 -0.11
CA HIS A 67 4.17 8.29 0.18
C HIS A 67 4.97 8.61 1.44
N SER A 68 5.81 9.62 1.34
CA SER A 68 6.53 10.22 2.46
C SER A 68 6.50 11.73 2.31
N GLU A 69 6.89 12.46 3.33
CA GLU A 69 7.04 13.90 3.23
C GLU A 69 7.99 14.28 2.08
N TYR A 70 9.08 13.53 1.93
CA TYR A 70 10.06 13.75 0.87
C TYR A 70 9.47 13.51 -0.53
N THR A 71 8.78 12.39 -0.76
CA THR A 71 8.19 12.08 -2.06
C THR A 71 7.03 13.02 -2.42
N ASN A 72 6.34 13.55 -1.43
CA ASN A 72 5.21 14.46 -1.66
C ASN A 72 5.64 15.91 -1.92
N LEU A 73 6.68 16.39 -1.23
CA LEU A 73 7.05 17.81 -1.23
C LEU A 73 8.37 18.12 -1.91
N VAL A 74 9.32 17.19 -1.94
CA VAL A 74 10.71 17.47 -2.36
C VAL A 74 11.06 16.83 -3.70
N ASP A 75 10.97 15.51 -3.80
CA ASP A 75 11.43 14.78 -4.97
C ASP A 75 10.53 13.58 -5.32
N LYS A 76 9.82 13.72 -6.45
CA LYS A 76 8.95 12.65 -7.01
C LYS A 76 9.60 11.92 -8.20
N VAL A 77 10.73 12.39 -8.68
CA VAL A 77 11.23 12.04 -10.03
C VAL A 77 12.49 11.19 -10.00
N ASN A 78 13.46 11.55 -9.15
CA ASN A 78 14.77 10.88 -9.14
C ASN A 78 14.75 9.49 -8.52
N THR A 79 13.85 9.29 -7.57
CA THR A 79 13.55 7.96 -7.02
C THR A 79 12.06 7.75 -7.15
N PRO A 80 11.59 7.11 -8.22
CA PRO A 80 10.16 6.86 -8.40
C PRO A 80 9.57 6.19 -7.16
N ASN A 81 8.47 6.73 -6.66
CA ASN A 81 7.80 6.22 -5.48
C ASN A 81 6.59 5.32 -5.78
N ALA A 82 6.37 5.02 -7.06
CA ALA A 82 5.25 4.22 -7.53
C ALA A 82 5.64 3.29 -8.68
N VAL A 83 4.93 2.17 -8.78
CA VAL A 83 5.05 1.21 -9.87
C VAL A 83 3.67 0.70 -10.28
N GLN A 84 3.54 0.34 -11.56
CA GLN A 84 2.43 -0.44 -12.07
C GLN A 84 2.86 -1.88 -12.24
N ALA A 85 2.12 -2.81 -11.68
CA ALA A 85 2.46 -4.24 -11.71
C ALA A 85 1.32 -5.07 -12.31
N PRO A 86 1.62 -6.10 -13.12
CA PRO A 86 0.63 -7.03 -13.61
C PRO A 86 0.09 -7.91 -12.46
N PHE A 87 -1.16 -8.32 -12.57
CA PHE A 87 -1.83 -9.23 -11.65
C PHE A 87 -2.74 -10.20 -12.42
N ASN A 88 -3.23 -11.26 -11.77
CA ASN A 88 -4.20 -12.17 -12.38
C ASN A 88 -5.60 -11.60 -12.17
N GLU A 89 -6.16 -10.95 -13.19
CA GLU A 89 -7.47 -10.33 -13.12
C GLU A 89 -8.57 -11.39 -12.81
N GLY A 90 -9.50 -11.03 -11.94
CA GLY A 90 -10.60 -11.91 -11.53
C GLY A 90 -10.21 -13.04 -10.58
N GLU A 91 -8.93 -13.19 -10.24
CA GLU A 91 -8.41 -14.22 -9.32
C GLU A 91 -7.91 -13.63 -8.01
N PHE A 92 -7.81 -14.47 -6.99
CA PHE A 92 -7.10 -14.09 -5.77
C PHE A 92 -5.59 -14.01 -6.03
N ASN A 93 -5.02 -12.84 -5.79
CA ASN A 93 -3.57 -12.62 -5.80
C ASN A 93 -3.07 -12.39 -4.37
N ILE A 94 -1.78 -12.57 -4.15
CA ILE A 94 -1.10 -12.19 -2.91
C ILE A 94 -0.35 -10.90 -3.17
N TYR A 95 -0.77 -9.83 -2.51
CA TYR A 95 -0.13 -8.52 -2.55
C TYR A 95 0.68 -8.34 -1.28
N GLY A 96 1.96 -8.07 -1.41
CA GLY A 96 2.87 -8.01 -0.28
C GLY A 96 3.68 -6.72 -0.22
N VAL A 97 4.07 -6.35 1.00
CA VAL A 97 5.09 -5.34 1.26
C VAL A 97 6.06 -5.85 2.31
N GLU A 98 7.35 -5.69 2.05
CA GLU A 98 8.41 -5.91 3.03
C GLU A 98 9.00 -4.57 3.43
N VAL A 99 9.11 -4.34 4.74
CA VAL A 99 9.74 -3.15 5.32
C VAL A 99 11.03 -3.56 5.98
N HIS A 100 12.14 -3.13 5.41
CA HIS A 100 13.49 -3.32 5.92
C HIS A 100 14.04 -2.01 6.48
N GLU A 101 15.20 -2.05 7.11
CA GLU A 101 15.86 -0.85 7.64
C GLU A 101 16.30 0.11 6.52
N ASP A 102 16.64 -0.44 5.35
CA ASP A 102 17.25 0.27 4.22
C ASP A 102 16.34 0.37 2.98
N LYS A 103 15.21 -0.31 2.95
CA LYS A 103 14.29 -0.32 1.79
C LYS A 103 12.89 -0.81 2.14
N VAL A 104 11.93 -0.46 1.28
CA VAL A 104 10.61 -1.09 1.17
C VAL A 104 10.57 -1.88 -0.13
N VAL A 105 10.07 -3.13 -0.10
CA VAL A 105 9.92 -4.00 -1.28
C VAL A 105 8.46 -4.33 -1.48
N TYR A 106 7.96 -4.15 -2.70
CA TYR A 106 6.60 -4.52 -3.09
C TYR A 106 6.58 -5.82 -3.88
N LEU A 107 5.60 -6.68 -3.57
CA LEU A 107 5.50 -8.01 -4.17
C LEU A 107 4.08 -8.27 -4.71
N VAL A 108 4.00 -8.93 -5.86
CA VAL A 108 2.79 -9.54 -6.39
C VAL A 108 3.03 -11.03 -6.59
N ASN A 109 2.21 -11.87 -5.96
CA ASN A 109 2.33 -13.33 -6.01
C ASN A 109 3.75 -13.83 -5.66
N ASN A 110 4.33 -13.27 -4.58
CA ASN A 110 5.68 -13.55 -4.08
C ASN A 110 6.84 -13.16 -5.02
N LYS A 111 6.58 -12.36 -6.05
CA LYS A 111 7.62 -11.80 -6.90
C LYS A 111 7.81 -10.34 -6.59
N GLU A 112 9.03 -9.92 -6.33
CA GLU A 112 9.38 -8.52 -6.24
C GLU A 112 9.06 -7.80 -7.55
N VAL A 113 8.32 -6.69 -7.44
CA VAL A 113 7.97 -5.83 -8.57
C VAL A 113 8.59 -4.46 -8.46
N TYR A 114 8.91 -4.03 -7.25
CA TYR A 114 9.54 -2.75 -7.01
C TYR A 114 10.24 -2.70 -5.64
N SER A 115 11.29 -1.89 -5.54
CA SER A 115 11.98 -1.60 -4.28
C SER A 115 12.27 -0.10 -4.18
N TYR A 116 11.89 0.50 -3.05
CA TYR A 116 12.18 1.90 -2.72
C TYR A 116 13.28 1.96 -1.66
N PRO A 117 14.46 2.53 -1.95
CA PRO A 117 15.59 2.54 -1.04
C PRO A 117 15.57 3.73 -0.07
N ARG A 118 16.20 3.56 1.09
CA ARG A 118 16.59 4.63 1.99
C ARG A 118 17.89 5.27 1.49
N LEU A 119 17.77 6.37 0.75
CA LEU A 119 18.90 7.01 0.08
C LEU A 119 19.61 8.06 0.93
N TYR A 120 18.85 8.77 1.77
CA TYR A 120 19.33 9.94 2.50
C TYR A 120 19.02 9.79 3.99
N PRO A 121 19.88 9.04 4.74
CA PRO A 121 19.67 8.82 6.19
C PRO A 121 19.61 10.12 6.99
N GLU A 122 20.24 11.18 6.50
CA GLU A 122 20.25 12.52 7.09
C GLU A 122 18.94 13.31 6.86
N ILE A 123 18.03 12.78 6.00
CA ILE A 123 16.72 13.38 5.73
C ILE A 123 15.64 12.41 6.22
N PRO A 124 15.20 12.50 7.49
CA PRO A 124 14.25 11.53 8.08
C PRO A 124 12.95 11.37 7.28
N GLY A 125 12.45 12.44 6.68
CA GLY A 125 11.23 12.42 5.86
C GLY A 125 11.36 11.69 4.53
N GLN A 126 12.56 11.27 4.12
CA GLN A 126 12.76 10.48 2.89
C GLN A 126 12.33 9.01 3.11
N PHE A 127 12.62 8.45 4.28
CA PHE A 127 12.32 7.05 4.57
C PHE A 127 11.79 6.88 6.00
N PRO A 128 10.53 7.23 6.29
CA PRO A 128 9.96 7.16 7.64
C PRO A 128 9.39 5.78 8.00
N PHE A 129 9.90 4.69 7.43
CA PHE A 129 9.28 3.36 7.51
C PHE A 129 10.03 2.39 8.43
N TYR A 130 11.22 2.72 8.89
CA TYR A 130 12.12 1.82 9.63
C TYR A 130 12.02 1.96 11.16
N GLY A 131 12.73 1.08 11.85
CA GLY A 131 12.87 1.11 13.31
C GLY A 131 11.57 0.74 14.03
N GLN A 132 11.16 1.55 14.99
CA GLN A 132 9.97 1.32 15.80
C GLN A 132 8.71 1.96 15.24
N LYS A 133 8.73 2.48 14.00
CA LYS A 133 7.55 3.03 13.35
C LYS A 133 6.50 1.95 13.20
N GLN A 134 5.30 2.23 13.71
CA GLN A 134 4.19 1.31 13.68
C GLN A 134 3.15 1.73 12.65
N PHE A 135 2.66 0.78 11.89
CA PHE A 135 1.62 0.96 10.88
C PHE A 135 0.40 0.11 11.18
N TYR A 136 -0.75 0.51 10.72
CA TYR A 136 -1.96 -0.30 10.71
C TYR A 136 -2.49 -0.49 9.29
N VAL A 137 -3.15 -1.62 9.08
CA VAL A 137 -3.73 -1.99 7.78
C VAL A 137 -5.07 -1.30 7.58
N ILE A 138 -5.29 -0.82 6.36
CA ILE A 138 -6.59 -0.35 5.86
C ILE A 138 -6.94 -1.16 4.62
N LEU A 139 -8.19 -1.65 4.60
CA LEU A 139 -8.79 -2.33 3.46
C LEU A 139 -9.99 -1.48 3.06
N SER A 140 -9.96 -0.87 1.90
CA SER A 140 -11.00 0.06 1.47
C SER A 140 -11.51 -0.24 0.06
N ALA A 141 -12.79 0.00 -0.15
CA ALA A 141 -13.48 -0.07 -1.43
C ALA A 141 -14.22 1.24 -1.65
N GLN A 142 -13.65 2.14 -2.44
CA GLN A 142 -14.19 3.47 -2.71
C GLN A 142 -14.94 3.50 -4.04
N LEU A 143 -15.89 4.42 -4.17
CA LEU A 143 -16.64 4.70 -5.39
C LEU A 143 -16.57 6.18 -5.72
N GLY A 144 -16.19 6.46 -6.97
CA GLY A 144 -16.04 7.83 -7.48
C GLY A 144 -14.80 8.54 -6.94
N GLY A 145 -14.47 9.66 -7.54
CA GLY A 145 -13.34 10.50 -7.15
C GLY A 145 -12.61 11.04 -8.38
N GLN A 146 -11.66 11.92 -8.14
CA GLN A 146 -10.92 12.56 -9.23
C GLN A 146 -10.09 11.55 -10.04
N TRP A 147 -9.58 10.51 -9.40
CA TRP A 147 -8.71 9.53 -10.05
C TRP A 147 -9.47 8.47 -10.86
N VAL A 148 -10.61 8.01 -10.35
CA VAL A 148 -11.43 6.97 -11.00
C VAL A 148 -12.63 7.52 -11.78
N GLY A 149 -12.94 8.81 -11.60
CA GLY A 149 -14.05 9.46 -12.29
C GLY A 149 -15.42 9.11 -11.69
N SER A 150 -16.45 9.26 -12.54
CA SER A 150 -17.84 9.02 -12.14
C SER A 150 -18.13 7.53 -12.10
N VAL A 151 -19.02 7.15 -11.19
CA VAL A 151 -19.53 5.77 -11.05
C VAL A 151 -20.56 5.46 -12.12
N THR A 152 -20.47 4.28 -12.70
CA THR A 152 -21.50 3.74 -13.61
C THR A 152 -22.33 2.69 -12.87
N ALA A 153 -23.57 3.00 -12.56
CA ALA A 153 -24.46 2.14 -11.78
C ALA A 153 -24.65 0.73 -12.37
N ALA A 154 -24.57 0.59 -13.70
CA ALA A 154 -24.69 -0.70 -14.38
C ALA A 154 -23.51 -1.66 -14.09
N HIS A 155 -22.39 -1.17 -13.56
CA HIS A 155 -21.24 -1.99 -13.18
C HIS A 155 -21.27 -2.40 -11.69
N LEU A 156 -22.35 -2.07 -10.97
CA LEU A 156 -22.50 -2.40 -9.55
C LEU A 156 -23.50 -3.57 -9.36
N PRO A 157 -23.31 -4.38 -8.30
CA PRO A 157 -22.30 -4.22 -7.24
C PRO A 157 -20.91 -4.60 -7.71
N ALA A 158 -19.88 -3.97 -7.11
CA ALA A 158 -18.49 -4.34 -7.25
C ALA A 158 -17.87 -4.51 -5.85
N GLY A 159 -17.00 -5.49 -5.67
CA GLY A 159 -16.49 -5.90 -4.37
C GLY A 159 -14.97 -6.00 -4.29
N LEU A 160 -14.45 -5.74 -3.10
CA LEU A 160 -13.13 -6.15 -2.66
C LEU A 160 -13.31 -7.37 -1.73
N TYR A 161 -12.68 -8.48 -2.06
CA TYR A 161 -12.74 -9.74 -1.33
C TYR A 161 -11.38 -10.03 -0.73
N VAL A 162 -11.29 -10.08 0.59
CA VAL A 162 -10.05 -10.40 1.31
C VAL A 162 -10.19 -11.76 1.96
N ASP A 163 -9.30 -12.68 1.60
CA ASP A 163 -9.26 -14.03 2.15
C ASP A 163 -8.51 -14.04 3.49
N TRP A 164 -7.31 -13.45 3.53
CA TRP A 164 -6.51 -13.32 4.74
C TRP A 164 -5.50 -12.16 4.64
N VAL A 165 -5.08 -11.70 5.82
CA VAL A 165 -3.94 -10.82 6.05
C VAL A 165 -2.95 -11.55 6.94
N LYS A 166 -1.67 -11.62 6.57
CA LYS A 166 -0.59 -12.24 7.33
C LYS A 166 0.53 -11.22 7.56
N CYS A 167 0.97 -11.14 8.81
CA CYS A 167 2.12 -10.33 9.19
C CYS A 167 3.24 -11.26 9.65
N TYR A 168 4.44 -10.98 9.19
CA TYR A 168 5.67 -11.70 9.55
C TYR A 168 6.65 -10.68 10.11
N ASP A 169 7.19 -10.98 11.27
CA ASP A 169 8.23 -10.17 11.89
C ASP A 169 9.51 -10.19 11.05
N ALA A 170 10.31 -9.14 11.14
CA ALA A 170 11.62 -9.10 10.51
C ALA A 170 12.49 -10.25 11.06
N ILE A 171 13.18 -10.96 10.17
CA ILE A 171 14.21 -11.91 10.58
C ILE A 171 15.37 -11.06 11.11
N GLU A 172 15.64 -11.13 12.40
CA GLU A 172 16.86 -10.57 12.97
C GLU A 172 18.03 -11.39 12.39
N ASN A 173 18.87 -10.73 11.60
CA ASN A 173 20.13 -11.33 11.18
C ASN A 173 21.05 -11.36 12.41
N GLU A 174 21.31 -12.57 12.94
CA GLU A 174 22.32 -12.82 13.97
C GLU A 174 23.76 -12.48 13.49
#